data_17a0ac534d125ae294dc2ec0b21b50a1
#
_entry.id   17a0ac534d125ae294dc2ec0b21b50a1
#
_cell.length_a   1.000
_cell.length_b   1.000
_cell.length_c   1.000
_cell.angle_alpha   90.00
_cell.angle_beta   90.00
_cell.angle_gamma   90.00
#
_symmetry.space_group_name_H-M   'P 1'
#
loop_
_entity.id
_entity.type
_entity.pdbx_description
1 polymer ?
#
loop_
_entity_poly.entity_id
_entity_poly.type
_entity_poly.pdbx_seq_one_letter_code
_entity_poly.pdbx_strand_id
1 'polypeptide(L)'
;MCGIVGVVGNTNATDILIQGLEKLEYRGYDSAGIFVLGGAENHLVKAVGRIAELSAKTAGVEGTTGIGHTRWATHGKPTEDNAHPHRSETERFVLVHNGAVSYTHLTLPTICSV
;
A
#
# COMPACT_ATOMS: atom_id res chain seq x y z
N MET A 1 12.97 -2.19 6.83
CA MET A 1 11.88 -2.65 7.71
C MET A 1 10.56 -2.13 7.19
N CYS A 2 9.53 -2.98 7.16
CA CYS A 2 8.24 -2.60 6.61
C CYS A 2 7.41 -1.76 7.59
N GLY A 3 6.62 -0.85 7.05
CA GLY A 3 5.71 -0.03 7.85
C GLY A 3 4.32 0.00 7.24
N ILE A 4 3.33 0.16 8.08
CA ILE A 4 1.92 0.22 7.68
C ILE A 4 1.29 1.49 8.21
N VAL A 5 0.47 2.14 7.38
CA VAL A 5 -0.34 3.29 7.77
C VAL A 5 -1.77 3.01 7.34
N GLY A 6 -2.71 3.32 8.21
CA GLY A 6 -4.12 3.18 7.87
C GLY A 6 -4.88 4.42 8.31
N VAL A 7 -5.93 4.78 7.58
CA VAL A 7 -6.77 5.92 7.90
C VAL A 7 -8.23 5.64 7.57
N VAL A 8 -9.09 6.03 8.49
CA VAL A 8 -10.55 6.06 8.29
C VAL A 8 -11.01 7.39 8.85
N GLY A 9 -11.64 8.22 8.04
CA GLY A 9 -12.01 9.53 8.53
C GLY A 9 -12.80 10.37 7.55
N ASN A 10 -12.76 11.68 7.76
CA ASN A 10 -13.51 12.65 6.98
C ASN A 10 -12.62 13.55 6.13
N THR A 11 -11.29 13.35 6.20
CA THR A 11 -10.34 14.15 5.44
C THR A 11 -9.74 13.31 4.31
N ASN A 12 -8.99 13.96 3.42
CA ASN A 12 -8.36 13.25 2.31
C ASN A 12 -7.35 12.23 2.81
N ALA A 13 -7.67 10.95 2.63
CA ALA A 13 -6.82 9.85 3.07
C ALA A 13 -5.47 9.83 2.36
N THR A 14 -5.42 10.22 1.10
CA THR A 14 -4.19 10.20 0.31
C THR A 14 -3.10 11.04 0.98
N ASP A 15 -3.43 12.26 1.37
CA ASP A 15 -2.46 13.15 2.02
C ASP A 15 -1.97 12.58 3.35
N ILE A 16 -2.87 12.02 4.14
CA ILE A 16 -2.52 11.43 5.43
C ILE A 16 -1.63 10.20 5.24
N LEU A 17 -1.95 9.35 4.27
CA LEU A 17 -1.15 8.16 3.97
C LEU A 17 0.26 8.53 3.52
N ILE A 18 0.37 9.49 2.60
CA ILE A 18 1.68 9.94 2.11
C ILE A 18 2.50 10.52 3.25
N GLN A 19 1.92 11.39 4.08
CA GLN A 19 2.62 11.96 5.23
C GLN A 19 3.06 10.89 6.21
N GLY A 20 2.21 9.90 6.46
CA GLY A 20 2.55 8.78 7.35
C GLY A 20 3.71 7.95 6.80
N LEU A 21 3.70 7.66 5.50
CA LEU A 21 4.78 6.91 4.87
C LEU A 21 6.08 7.70 4.86
N GLU A 22 6.03 9.02 4.68
CA GLU A 22 7.22 9.87 4.77
C GLU A 22 7.86 9.79 6.15
N LYS A 23 7.06 9.71 7.20
CA LYS A 23 7.58 9.55 8.57
C LYS A 23 8.27 8.20 8.78
N LEU A 24 7.89 7.19 8.02
CA LEU A 24 8.50 5.87 8.08
C LEU A 24 9.72 5.74 7.18
N GLU A 25 10.00 6.75 6.37
CA GLU A 25 11.08 6.72 5.39
C GLU A 25 12.45 6.48 6.01
N TYR A 26 12.69 7.02 7.21
CA TYR A 26 13.97 6.86 7.91
C TYR A 26 14.32 5.40 8.22
N ARG A 27 13.32 4.51 8.24
CA ARG A 27 13.52 3.10 8.55
C ARG A 27 14.07 2.30 7.38
N GLY A 28 14.13 2.90 6.20
CA GLY A 28 14.58 2.24 4.99
C GLY A 28 13.46 1.46 4.32
N TYR A 29 13.40 1.54 3.00
CA TYR A 29 12.42 0.83 2.19
C TYR A 29 12.89 0.84 0.74
N ASP A 30 12.34 -0.06 -0.08
CA ASP A 30 12.65 -0.11 -1.51
C ASP A 30 11.42 0.12 -2.38
N SER A 31 10.24 0.01 -1.82
CA SER A 31 8.99 0.25 -2.54
C SER A 31 7.91 0.66 -1.56
N ALA A 32 6.89 1.30 -2.08
CA ALA A 32 5.77 1.78 -1.26
C ALA A 32 4.50 1.77 -2.10
N GLY A 33 3.36 1.80 -1.43
CA GLY A 33 2.09 1.88 -2.11
C GLY A 33 0.97 2.31 -1.17
N ILE A 34 -0.11 2.77 -1.77
CA ILE A 34 -1.34 3.10 -1.06
C ILE A 34 -2.54 2.53 -1.80
N PHE A 35 -3.60 2.28 -1.07
CA PHE A 35 -4.91 2.01 -1.62
C PHE A 35 -5.91 2.93 -0.94
N VAL A 36 -6.72 3.62 -1.73
CA VAL A 36 -7.68 4.60 -1.23
C VAL A 36 -9.06 4.26 -1.77
N LEU A 37 -10.03 4.20 -0.87
CA LEU A 37 -11.44 4.04 -1.24
C LEU A 37 -11.98 5.42 -1.59
N GLY A 38 -12.22 5.63 -2.87
CA GLY A 38 -12.82 6.87 -3.36
C GLY A 38 -14.34 6.73 -3.47
N GLY A 39 -15.01 7.85 -3.62
CA GLY A 39 -16.45 7.85 -3.78
C GLY A 39 -16.93 7.17 -5.04
N ALA A 40 -16.31 7.48 -6.18
CA ALA A 40 -16.66 6.91 -7.48
C ALA A 40 -15.74 5.77 -7.88
N GLU A 41 -14.45 5.85 -7.51
CA GLU A 41 -13.43 4.86 -7.89
C GLU A 41 -12.51 4.59 -6.73
N ASN A 42 -11.96 3.39 -6.70
CA ASN A 42 -10.92 3.00 -5.77
C ASN A 42 -9.57 3.09 -6.48
N HIS A 43 -8.55 3.50 -5.76
CA HIS A 43 -7.23 3.73 -6.34
C HIS A 43 -6.16 2.92 -5.64
N LEU A 44 -5.42 2.13 -6.42
CA LEU A 44 -4.22 1.43 -5.96
C LEU A 44 -3.03 2.05 -6.67
N VAL A 45 -2.11 2.63 -5.93
CA VAL A 45 -0.92 3.28 -6.48
C VAL A 45 0.31 2.72 -5.80
N LYS A 46 1.27 2.28 -6.58
CA LYS A 46 2.53 1.71 -6.10
C LYS A 46 3.71 2.37 -6.80
N ALA A 47 4.84 2.43 -6.12
CA ALA A 47 6.08 2.94 -6.70
C ALA A 47 7.28 2.24 -6.09
N VAL A 48 8.31 2.08 -6.90
CA VAL A 48 9.64 1.65 -6.45
C VAL A 48 10.45 2.91 -6.21
N GLY A 49 11.21 2.95 -5.12
CA GLY A 49 12.04 4.09 -4.79
C GLY A 49 11.42 4.95 -3.70
N ARG A 50 11.64 6.24 -3.79
CA ARG A 50 11.30 7.17 -2.71
C ARG A 50 9.81 7.49 -2.65
N ILE A 51 9.35 7.90 -1.47
CA ILE A 51 7.94 8.31 -1.28
C ILE A 51 7.58 9.46 -2.22
N ALA A 52 8.54 10.31 -2.58
CA ALA A 52 8.30 11.38 -3.55
C ALA A 52 7.80 10.84 -4.89
N GLU A 53 8.29 9.69 -5.33
CA GLU A 53 7.82 9.03 -6.56
C GLU A 53 6.38 8.60 -6.43
N LEU A 54 6.02 8.03 -5.26
CA LEU A 54 4.67 7.63 -4.98
C LEU A 54 3.74 8.84 -4.92
N SER A 55 4.17 9.89 -4.24
CA SER A 55 3.41 11.13 -4.12
C SER A 55 3.09 11.74 -5.48
N ALA A 56 4.05 11.71 -6.40
CA ALA A 56 3.85 12.22 -7.76
C ALA A 56 2.77 11.44 -8.50
N LYS A 57 2.65 10.14 -8.23
CA LYS A 57 1.65 9.28 -8.87
C LYS A 57 0.26 9.42 -8.25
N THR A 58 0.14 10.07 -7.11
CA THR A 58 -1.14 10.16 -6.38
C THR A 58 -1.89 11.46 -6.63
N ALA A 59 -1.44 12.28 -7.57
CA ALA A 59 -2.15 13.50 -7.93
C ALA A 59 -3.56 13.17 -8.39
N GLY A 60 -4.55 13.80 -7.78
CA GLY A 60 -5.95 13.57 -8.11
C GLY A 60 -6.61 12.37 -7.44
N VAL A 61 -5.85 11.60 -6.66
CA VAL A 61 -6.42 10.47 -5.91
C VAL A 61 -7.10 11.02 -4.65
N GLU A 62 -8.38 10.78 -4.51
CA GLU A 62 -9.17 11.28 -3.39
C GLU A 62 -10.01 10.17 -2.75
N GLY A 63 -10.18 10.27 -1.45
CA GLY A 63 -11.00 9.36 -0.67
C GLY A 63 -10.76 9.59 0.81
N THR A 64 -11.54 8.95 1.67
CA THR A 64 -11.48 9.19 3.12
C THR A 64 -10.99 7.97 3.90
N THR A 65 -10.83 6.84 3.25
CA THR A 65 -10.37 5.61 3.87
C THR A 65 -9.27 5.00 3.02
N GLY A 66 -8.21 4.54 3.64
CA GLY A 66 -7.13 3.94 2.88
C GLY A 66 -6.08 3.26 3.74
N ILE A 67 -5.21 2.53 3.08
CA ILE A 67 -4.06 1.86 3.69
C ILE A 67 -2.81 2.17 2.88
N GLY A 68 -1.67 2.18 3.56
CA GLY A 68 -0.38 2.41 2.93
C GLY A 68 0.69 1.52 3.53
N HIS A 69 1.75 1.30 2.78
CA HIS A 69 2.81 0.37 3.17
C HIS A 69 4.15 0.80 2.59
N THR A 70 5.20 0.69 3.39
CA THR A 70 6.58 0.75 2.91
C THR A 70 7.16 -0.65 3.01
N ARG A 71 7.74 -1.13 1.92
CA ARG A 71 8.31 -2.47 1.85
C ARG A 71 9.81 -2.41 1.83
N TRP A 72 10.45 -3.24 2.66
CA TRP A 72 11.86 -3.56 2.55
C TRP A 72 11.95 -5.01 2.07
N ALA A 73 12.47 -5.22 0.88
CA ALA A 73 12.45 -6.53 0.24
C ALA A 73 13.38 -7.51 0.96
N THR A 74 12.79 -8.54 1.57
CA THR A 74 13.52 -9.68 2.10
C THR A 74 13.35 -10.89 1.20
N HIS A 75 12.26 -10.93 0.46
CA HIS A 75 11.95 -11.96 -0.53
C HIS A 75 11.38 -11.30 -1.77
N GLY A 76 11.83 -11.76 -2.93
CA GLY A 76 11.41 -11.18 -4.19
C GLY A 76 12.10 -9.86 -4.49
N LYS A 77 12.01 -9.43 -5.73
CA LYS A 77 12.65 -8.21 -6.18
C LYS A 77 11.89 -6.96 -5.73
N PRO A 78 12.55 -5.82 -5.58
CA PRO A 78 11.87 -4.55 -5.30
C PRO A 78 11.21 -4.02 -6.58
N THR A 79 10.03 -4.55 -6.90
CA THR A 79 9.25 -4.17 -8.08
C THR A 79 7.88 -3.67 -7.65
N GLU A 80 7.17 -2.99 -8.55
CA GLU A 80 5.81 -2.55 -8.26
C GLU A 80 4.89 -3.74 -8.00
N ASP A 81 5.07 -4.86 -8.71
CA ASP A 81 4.23 -6.04 -8.51
C ASP A 81 4.37 -6.62 -7.10
N ASN A 82 5.56 -6.52 -6.53
CA ASN A 82 5.82 -7.02 -5.18
C ASN A 82 5.55 -5.99 -4.08
N ALA A 83 5.32 -4.74 -4.45
CA ALA A 83 4.98 -3.71 -3.48
C ALA A 83 3.57 -3.92 -2.94
N HIS A 84 3.35 -3.53 -1.68
CA HIS A 84 2.02 -3.53 -1.07
C HIS A 84 1.33 -2.19 -1.31
N PRO A 85 0.02 -2.11 -1.26
CA PRO A 85 -0.95 -3.19 -0.97
C PRO A 85 -1.11 -4.20 -2.11
N HIS A 86 -1.63 -5.37 -1.75
CA HIS A 86 -1.99 -6.42 -2.70
C HIS A 86 -3.50 -6.56 -2.82
N ARG A 87 -3.97 -6.83 -4.03
CA ARG A 87 -5.39 -7.08 -4.29
C ARG A 87 -5.65 -8.58 -4.36
N SER A 88 -6.86 -8.98 -3.96
CA SER A 88 -7.31 -10.35 -4.18
C SER A 88 -7.50 -10.60 -5.67
N GLU A 89 -7.61 -11.88 -6.05
CA GLU A 89 -7.81 -12.27 -7.43
C GLU A 89 -9.03 -11.59 -8.06
N THR A 90 -10.10 -11.45 -7.30
CA THR A 90 -11.33 -10.79 -7.77
C THR A 90 -11.31 -9.29 -7.56
N GLU A 91 -10.23 -8.74 -7.01
CA GLU A 91 -10.08 -7.32 -6.69
C GLU A 91 -11.10 -6.82 -5.66
N ARG A 92 -11.74 -7.73 -4.96
CA ARG A 92 -12.74 -7.40 -3.96
C ARG A 92 -12.12 -6.98 -2.62
N PHE A 93 -10.93 -7.46 -2.34
CA PHE A 93 -10.22 -7.19 -1.10
C PHE A 93 -8.82 -6.66 -1.39
N VAL A 94 -8.33 -5.82 -0.48
CA VAL A 94 -6.98 -5.26 -0.55
C VAL A 94 -6.36 -5.36 0.84
N LEU A 95 -5.09 -5.77 0.90
CA LEU A 95 -4.41 -5.91 2.18
C LEU A 95 -2.96 -5.45 2.11
N VAL A 96 -2.42 -5.12 3.28
CA VAL A 96 -0.99 -4.92 3.51
C VAL A 96 -0.54 -5.90 4.58
N HIS A 97 0.73 -6.32 4.52
CA HIS A 97 1.26 -7.29 5.46
C HIS A 97 2.74 -7.05 5.72
N ASN A 98 3.13 -6.98 6.98
CA ASN A 98 4.53 -6.89 7.37
C ASN A 98 5.05 -8.27 7.70
N GLY A 99 5.75 -8.86 6.75
CA GLY A 99 6.32 -10.19 6.95
C GLY A 99 6.83 -10.77 5.64
N ALA A 100 7.57 -11.85 5.73
CA ALA A 100 8.04 -12.57 4.56
C ALA A 100 6.88 -13.34 3.96
N VAL A 101 6.54 -13.03 2.71
CA VAL A 101 5.51 -13.75 1.97
C VAL A 101 6.22 -14.64 0.98
N SER A 102 6.07 -15.94 1.12
CA SER A 102 6.81 -16.90 0.32
C SER A 102 6.10 -17.33 -0.96
N TYR A 103 4.88 -16.88 -1.20
CA TYR A 103 4.19 -17.14 -2.46
C TYR A 103 3.65 -15.86 -3.04
N THR A 104 3.55 -15.86 -4.37
CA THR A 104 3.25 -14.68 -5.13
C THR A 104 1.77 -14.41 -5.30
N HIS A 105 0.90 -15.32 -4.89
CA HIS A 105 -0.53 -15.06 -4.94
C HIS A 105 -1.17 -15.34 -3.58
N LEU A 106 -2.17 -14.55 -3.28
CA LEU A 106 -2.95 -14.67 -2.07
C LEU A 106 -4.41 -14.83 -2.47
N THR A 107 -5.06 -15.80 -1.85
CA THR A 107 -6.52 -15.92 -1.97
C THR A 107 -7.10 -15.46 -0.65
N LEU A 108 -7.72 -14.31 -0.65
CA LEU A 108 -8.28 -13.74 0.58
C LEU A 108 -9.33 -14.60 1.26
N PRO A 109 -10.13 -15.42 0.55
CA PRO A 109 -10.97 -16.38 1.27
C PRO A 109 -10.17 -17.28 2.20
N THR A 110 -8.96 -17.70 1.79
CA THR A 110 -8.08 -18.49 2.66
C THR A 110 -7.56 -17.65 3.81
N ILE A 111 -7.14 -16.42 3.53
CA ILE A 111 -6.67 -15.50 4.55
C ILE A 111 -7.76 -15.18 5.56
N CYS A 112 -8.98 -14.92 5.08
CA CYS A 112 -10.10 -14.60 5.95
C CYS A 112 -10.49 -15.75 6.85
N SER A 113 -10.17 -16.97 6.47
CA SER A 113 -10.44 -18.14 7.29
C SER A 113 -9.38 -18.38 8.37
N VAL A 114 -8.30 -17.66 8.28
CA VAL A 114 -7.22 -17.72 9.25
C VAL A 114 -7.52 -16.78 10.41
#